data_4f6b31a7a544c89e08cd750b2affdadc
#
_entry.id   4f6b31a7a544c89e08cd750b2affdadc
#
_cell.length_a   1.000
_cell.length_b   1.000
_cell.length_c   1.000
_cell.angle_alpha   90.00
_cell.angle_beta   90.00
_cell.angle_gamma   90.00
#
_symmetry.space_group_name_H-M   'P 1'
#
loop_
_entity.id
_entity.type
_entity.pdbx_description
1 polymer ?
#
loop_
_entity_poly.entity_id
_entity_poly.type
_entity_poly.pdbx_seq_one_letter_code
_entity_poly.pdbx_strand_id
1 'polypeptide(L)'
;MNDDTRAEIILDLCAVLGINAEQTEADDYKLLIAKLNTAIRAIKSARNYPASYNDKKIADDLDNYYANIFDLTIYEYNQTGAEGEISHNENGTNRTYKSRTECFVGVIPFARRVM
;
A
#
# COMPACT_ATOMS: atom_id res chain seq x y z
N MET A 1 1.37 -1.41 11.17
CA MET A 1 1.60 -2.75 10.60
C MET A 1 2.77 -3.39 11.31
N ASN A 2 2.56 -4.59 11.78
CA ASN A 2 3.61 -5.28 12.53
C ASN A 2 4.74 -5.73 11.60
N ASP A 3 5.91 -5.96 12.19
CA ASP A 3 7.09 -6.28 11.39
C ASP A 3 6.93 -7.55 10.57
N ASP A 4 6.31 -8.57 11.12
CA ASP A 4 6.13 -9.83 10.38
C ASP A 4 5.20 -9.61 9.19
N THR A 5 4.13 -8.87 9.38
CA THR A 5 3.20 -8.60 8.29
C THR A 5 3.85 -7.72 7.24
N ARG A 6 4.68 -6.76 7.68
CA ARG A 6 5.38 -5.91 6.75
C ARG A 6 6.35 -6.71 5.91
N ALA A 7 7.07 -7.63 6.52
CA ALA A 7 8.00 -8.47 5.76
C ALA A 7 7.26 -9.32 4.74
N GLU A 8 6.11 -9.81 5.12
CA GLU A 8 5.32 -10.64 4.23
C GLU A 8 4.80 -9.83 3.04
N ILE A 9 4.29 -8.64 3.29
CA ILE A 9 3.75 -7.84 2.20
C ILE A 9 4.86 -7.39 1.25
N ILE A 10 6.05 -7.13 1.76
CA ILE A 10 7.17 -6.76 0.89
C ILE A 10 7.50 -7.90 -0.05
N LEU A 11 7.55 -9.13 0.45
CA LEU A 11 7.83 -10.27 -0.41
C LEU A 11 6.74 -10.46 -1.46
N ASP A 12 5.48 -10.31 -1.05
CA ASP A 12 4.38 -10.47 -1.98
C ASP A 12 4.40 -9.39 -3.05
N LEU A 13 4.71 -8.15 -2.66
CA LEU A 13 4.78 -7.06 -3.62
C LEU A 13 5.94 -7.26 -4.60
N CYS A 14 7.07 -7.71 -4.09
CA CYS A 14 8.21 -7.98 -4.97
C CYS A 14 7.87 -9.06 -5.98
N ALA A 15 7.16 -10.09 -5.55
CA ALA A 15 6.79 -11.16 -6.46
C ALA A 15 5.85 -10.66 -7.55
N VAL A 16 4.88 -9.84 -7.19
CA VAL A 16 3.91 -9.34 -8.16
C VAL A 16 4.54 -8.33 -9.10
N LEU A 17 5.42 -7.47 -8.60
CA LEU A 17 6.00 -6.41 -9.40
C LEU A 17 7.29 -6.82 -10.11
N GLY A 18 7.76 -8.02 -9.88
CA GLY A 18 8.98 -8.47 -10.55
C GLY A 18 10.24 -7.85 -9.98
N ILE A 19 10.24 -7.53 -8.69
CA ILE A 19 11.37 -6.92 -8.04
C ILE A 19 12.13 -7.96 -7.26
N ASN A 20 13.46 -7.92 -7.32
CA ASN A 20 14.28 -8.87 -6.59
C ASN A 20 14.36 -8.46 -5.13
N ALA A 21 13.73 -9.23 -4.26
CA ALA A 21 13.65 -8.89 -2.85
C ALA A 21 14.99 -8.93 -2.14
N GLU A 22 15.99 -9.57 -2.73
CA GLU A 22 17.28 -9.64 -2.11
C GLU A 22 18.18 -8.46 -2.45
N GLN A 23 17.81 -7.69 -3.47
CA GLN A 23 18.62 -6.55 -3.86
C GLN A 23 18.06 -5.28 -3.28
N THR A 24 18.22 -5.12 -2.00
CA THR A 24 17.59 -4.03 -1.27
C THR A 24 18.18 -2.67 -1.59
N GLU A 25 19.33 -2.64 -2.26
CA GLU A 25 19.90 -1.36 -2.65
C GLU A 25 19.48 -0.95 -4.04
N ALA A 26 18.77 -1.79 -4.75
CA ALA A 26 18.33 -1.45 -6.10
C ALA A 26 17.28 -0.35 -6.07
N ASP A 27 17.25 0.46 -7.10
CA ASP A 27 16.34 1.60 -7.15
C ASP A 27 14.88 1.16 -7.11
N ASP A 28 14.53 0.09 -7.79
CA ASP A 28 13.15 -0.36 -7.80
C ASP A 28 12.71 -0.85 -6.42
N TYR A 29 13.61 -1.50 -5.69
CA TYR A 29 13.27 -1.94 -4.34
C TYR A 29 13.07 -0.73 -3.44
N LYS A 30 13.95 0.26 -3.54
CA LYS A 30 13.82 1.46 -2.72
C LYS A 30 12.55 2.22 -3.03
N LEU A 31 12.18 2.28 -4.30
CA LEU A 31 10.96 2.93 -4.69
C LEU A 31 9.76 2.18 -4.13
N LEU A 32 9.79 0.86 -4.19
CA LEU A 32 8.71 0.05 -3.63
C LEU A 32 8.53 0.34 -2.15
N ILE A 33 9.61 0.38 -1.40
CA ILE A 33 9.52 0.63 0.04
C ILE A 33 8.95 2.02 0.31
N ALA A 34 9.36 3.02 -0.47
CA ALA A 34 8.81 4.35 -0.29
C ALA A 34 7.31 4.37 -0.55
N LYS A 35 6.86 3.67 -1.59
CA LYS A 35 5.45 3.63 -1.91
C LYS A 35 4.66 2.84 -0.88
N LEU A 36 5.24 1.78 -0.35
CA LEU A 36 4.60 1.02 0.70
C LEU A 36 4.41 1.88 1.94
N ASN A 37 5.43 2.63 2.33
CA ASN A 37 5.32 3.50 3.49
C ASN A 37 4.25 4.55 3.28
N THR A 38 4.14 5.09 2.08
CA THR A 38 3.12 6.07 1.76
C THR A 38 1.73 5.44 1.84
N ALA A 39 1.59 4.22 1.33
CA ALA A 39 0.31 3.52 1.37
C ALA A 39 -0.11 3.24 2.81
N ILE A 40 0.83 2.82 3.64
CA ILE A 40 0.51 2.54 5.06
C ILE A 40 0.03 3.82 5.72
N ARG A 41 0.70 4.93 5.46
CA ARG A 41 0.28 6.19 6.05
C ARG A 41 -1.10 6.63 5.57
N ALA A 42 -1.40 6.38 4.31
CA ALA A 42 -2.70 6.77 3.76
C ALA A 42 -3.83 5.97 4.40
N ILE A 43 -3.62 4.67 4.57
CA ILE A 43 -4.64 3.84 5.22
C ILE A 43 -4.75 4.22 6.69
N LYS A 44 -3.63 4.49 7.34
CA LYS A 44 -3.63 4.90 8.74
C LYS A 44 -4.43 6.19 8.89
N SER A 45 -4.23 7.14 8.00
CA SER A 45 -4.95 8.39 8.03
C SER A 45 -6.44 8.18 7.80
N ALA A 46 -6.79 7.31 6.87
CA ALA A 46 -8.18 7.03 6.56
C ALA A 46 -8.90 6.36 7.72
N ARG A 47 -8.18 5.59 8.54
CA ARG A 47 -8.79 4.94 9.68
C ARG A 47 -9.09 5.94 10.80
N ASN A 48 -8.37 7.04 10.84
CA ASN A 48 -8.66 8.10 11.81
C ASN A 48 -8.65 7.56 13.24
N TYR A 49 -7.52 6.99 13.65
CA TYR A 49 -7.43 6.33 14.96
C TYR A 49 -7.68 7.29 16.11
N PRO A 50 -8.40 6.82 17.13
CA PRO A 50 -8.63 7.66 18.30
C PRO A 50 -7.34 7.87 19.08
N ALA A 51 -7.30 8.95 19.84
CA ALA A 51 -6.10 9.26 20.62
C ALA A 51 -5.79 8.19 21.65
N SER A 52 -6.79 7.38 22.00
CA SER A 52 -6.56 6.33 22.98
C SER A 52 -5.79 5.14 22.41
N TYR A 53 -5.66 5.05 21.10
CA TYR A 53 -4.93 3.93 20.52
C TYR A 53 -3.44 4.17 20.66
N ASN A 54 -2.74 3.14 21.14
CA ASN A 54 -1.29 3.21 21.18
C ASN A 54 -0.73 2.61 19.89
N ASP A 55 0.59 2.65 19.74
CA ASP A 55 1.22 2.18 18.53
C ASP A 55 0.95 0.70 18.27
N LYS A 56 0.88 -0.11 19.32
CA LYS A 56 0.64 -1.52 19.13
C LYS A 56 -0.75 -1.79 18.61
N LYS A 57 -1.75 -1.08 19.12
CA LYS A 57 -3.10 -1.25 18.64
C LYS A 57 -3.24 -0.80 17.21
N ILE A 58 -2.56 0.28 16.85
CA ILE A 58 -2.59 0.78 15.49
C ILE A 58 -1.94 -0.24 14.56
N ALA A 59 -0.80 -0.79 14.96
CA ALA A 59 -0.12 -1.77 14.11
C ALA A 59 -0.97 -3.01 13.91
N ASP A 60 -1.61 -3.49 14.97
CA ASP A 60 -2.47 -4.67 14.87
C ASP A 60 -3.67 -4.40 13.96
N ASP A 61 -4.24 -3.20 14.05
CA ASP A 61 -5.38 -2.88 13.20
C ASP A 61 -4.96 -2.79 11.74
N LEU A 62 -3.80 -2.21 11.48
CA LEU A 62 -3.34 -2.07 10.10
C LEU A 62 -3.09 -3.43 9.45
N ASP A 63 -2.74 -4.45 10.22
CA ASP A 63 -2.55 -5.77 9.67
C ASP A 63 -3.84 -6.30 9.03
N ASN A 64 -5.01 -5.83 9.51
CA ASN A 64 -6.28 -6.25 8.94
C ASN A 64 -6.52 -5.62 7.58
N TYR A 65 -5.74 -4.62 7.20
CA TYR A 65 -5.91 -3.95 5.93
C TYR A 65 -4.81 -4.29 4.95
N TYR A 66 -4.27 -5.50 5.08
CA TYR A 66 -3.19 -6.00 4.22
C TYR A 66 -3.55 -5.83 2.75
N ALA A 67 -4.74 -6.28 2.36
CA ALA A 67 -5.13 -6.22 0.95
C ALA A 67 -5.24 -4.78 0.46
N ASN A 68 -5.77 -3.90 1.30
CA ASN A 68 -5.91 -2.50 0.91
C ASN A 68 -4.54 -1.85 0.75
N ILE A 69 -3.62 -2.13 1.67
CA ILE A 69 -2.27 -1.57 1.61
C ILE A 69 -1.54 -2.14 0.40
N PHE A 70 -1.70 -3.44 0.14
CA PHE A 70 -1.09 -4.09 -1.00
C PHE A 70 -1.56 -3.42 -2.30
N ASP A 71 -2.87 -3.29 -2.47
CA ASP A 71 -3.43 -2.72 -3.69
C ASP A 71 -3.02 -1.26 -3.85
N LEU A 72 -3.03 -0.49 -2.77
CA LEU A 72 -2.66 0.91 -2.85
C LEU A 72 -1.18 1.07 -3.18
N THR A 73 -0.32 0.21 -2.64
CA THR A 73 1.10 0.25 -2.95
C THR A 73 1.32 -0.01 -4.43
N ILE A 74 0.63 -0.99 -4.99
CA ILE A 74 0.75 -1.29 -6.41
C ILE A 74 0.26 -0.10 -7.23
N TYR A 75 -0.84 0.50 -6.83
CA TYR A 75 -1.35 1.65 -7.54
C TYR A 75 -0.33 2.78 -7.54
N GLU A 76 0.23 3.10 -6.37
CA GLU A 76 1.19 4.18 -6.27
C GLU A 76 2.49 3.88 -7.03
N TYR A 77 2.93 2.64 -6.97
CA TYR A 77 4.15 2.26 -7.67
C TYR A 77 3.95 2.39 -9.19
N ASN A 78 2.81 1.93 -9.68
CA ASN A 78 2.54 1.99 -11.11
C ASN A 78 2.33 3.42 -11.60
N GLN A 79 1.78 4.28 -10.77
CA GLN A 79 1.63 5.67 -11.17
C GLN A 79 2.97 6.33 -11.38
N THR A 80 3.93 6.03 -10.54
CA THR A 80 5.26 6.59 -10.70
C THR A 80 5.90 6.08 -11.98
N GLY A 81 5.75 4.79 -12.25
CA GLY A 81 6.33 4.26 -13.47
C GLY A 81 5.63 4.75 -14.70
N ALA A 82 4.37 5.07 -14.59
CA ALA A 82 3.62 5.48 -15.75
C ALA A 82 3.90 6.90 -16.18
N GLU A 83 4.45 7.70 -15.31
CA GLU A 83 4.66 9.07 -15.68
C GLU A 83 5.46 9.23 -16.94
N GLY A 84 6.39 8.42 -17.20
CA GLY A 84 7.14 8.57 -18.41
C GLY A 84 6.84 7.52 -19.41
N GLU A 85 5.81 6.73 -19.21
CA GLU A 85 5.53 5.67 -20.07
C GLU A 85 4.12 5.63 -20.38
N ILE A 86 3.72 6.48 -21.22
CA ILE A 86 2.38 6.52 -21.51
C ILE A 86 1.84 5.32 -22.11
N SER A 87 2.55 4.74 -22.95
CA SER A 87 1.99 3.68 -23.71
C SER A 87 2.07 2.34 -23.09
N HIS A 88 2.65 2.25 -21.98
CA HIS A 88 2.91 0.94 -21.50
C HIS A 88 1.67 0.20 -21.18
N ASN A 89 0.60 0.90 -20.94
CA ASN A 89 -0.49 0.17 -20.51
C ASN A 89 -1.25 -0.40 -21.60
N GLU A 90 -0.96 -0.03 -22.78
CA GLU A 90 -1.73 -0.56 -23.70
C GLU A 90 -1.30 -1.84 -24.04
N ASN A 91 -0.35 -2.32 -23.54
CA ASN A 91 0.05 -3.53 -23.94
C ASN A 91 -1.09 -4.38 -23.68
N GLY A 92 -2.20 -3.87 -23.61
CA GLY A 92 -3.28 -4.69 -23.70
C GLY A 92 -3.49 -5.60 -22.62
N THR A 93 -2.85 -5.47 -21.68
CA THR A 93 -3.05 -6.35 -20.70
C THR A 93 -4.43 -6.20 -20.26
N ASN A 94 -5.02 -5.13 -20.60
CA ASN A 94 -6.27 -5.03 -20.17
C ASN A 94 -6.51 -5.29 -18.80
N ARG A 95 -5.50 -5.27 -18.03
CA ARG A 95 -5.64 -5.52 -16.72
C ARG A 95 -6.44 -4.48 -16.11
N THR A 96 -7.39 -4.76 -15.36
CA THR A 96 -8.18 -3.78 -14.72
C THR A 96 -7.58 -3.48 -13.41
N TYR A 97 -6.88 -2.38 -13.30
CA TYR A 97 -6.29 -1.99 -12.06
C TYR A 97 -7.30 -1.23 -11.24
N LYS A 98 -7.28 -1.40 -9.95
CA LYS A 98 -8.13 -0.65 -9.06
C LYS A 98 -7.74 0.81 -9.09
N SER A 99 -8.72 1.68 -9.03
CA SER A 99 -8.44 3.10 -8.88
C SER A 99 -7.98 3.33 -7.44
N ARG A 100 -7.44 4.48 -7.18
CA ARG A 100 -7.01 4.79 -5.82
C ARG A 100 -8.17 4.71 -4.85
N THR A 101 -9.34 5.20 -5.25
CA THR A 101 -10.51 5.15 -4.40
C THR A 101 -10.91 3.71 -4.08
N GLU A 102 -10.81 2.82 -5.06
CA GLU A 102 -11.17 1.44 -4.82
C GLU A 102 -10.23 0.75 -3.85
N CYS A 103 -9.01 1.22 -3.74
CA CYS A 103 -8.08 0.64 -2.79
C CYS A 103 -8.49 0.90 -1.35
N PHE A 104 -9.40 1.84 -1.13
CA PHE A 104 -9.87 2.15 0.21
C PHE A 104 -11.20 1.48 0.56
N VAL A 105 -11.71 0.63 -0.31
CA VAL A 105 -12.97 -0.05 -0.03
C VAL A 105 -12.80 -0.89 1.22
N GLY A 106 -13.69 -0.73 2.16
CA GLY A 106 -13.62 -1.46 3.41
C GLY A 106 -12.80 -0.78 4.49
N VAL A 107 -12.12 0.31 4.17
CA VAL A 107 -11.36 1.04 5.16
C VAL A 107 -12.33 2.04 5.77
N ILE A 108 -12.83 1.74 6.94
CA ILE A 108 -13.84 2.55 7.58
C ILE A 108 -13.22 3.35 8.70
N PRO A 109 -13.34 4.66 8.69
CA PRO A 109 -12.74 5.47 9.73
C PRO A 109 -13.46 5.27 11.05
N PHE A 110 -12.72 5.39 12.15
CA PHE A 110 -13.35 5.38 13.45
C PHE A 110 -14.25 6.60 13.52
N ALA A 111 -15.42 6.40 14.09
CA ALA A 111 -16.39 7.48 14.16
C ALA A 111 -15.90 8.58 15.05
N ARG A 112 -16.09 9.84 14.59
CA ARG A 112 -15.74 10.92 15.38
C ARG A 112 -16.90 11.21 16.24
N ARG A 113 -16.64 11.41 17.49
CA ARG A 113 -17.70 11.75 18.34
C ARG A 113 -18.16 13.10 18.06
N VAL A 114 -19.32 13.26 17.69
CA VAL A 114 -19.84 14.57 17.36
C VAL A 114 -20.82 14.93 18.39
N MET A 115 -20.57 15.91 19.07
CA MET A 115 -21.48 16.24 20.11
C MET A 115 -22.14 17.48 19.89
#